data_62a0876fb826b6c0d2b163959419d66d
#
_entry.id   62a0876fb826b6c0d2b163959419d66d
#
_cell.length_a   1.000
_cell.length_b   1.000
_cell.length_c   1.000
_cell.angle_alpha   90.00
_cell.angle_beta   90.00
_cell.angle_gamma   90.00
#
_symmetry.space_group_name_H-M   'P 1'
#
loop_
_entity.id
_entity.type
_entity.pdbx_description
1 polymer ?
#
loop_
_entity_poly.entity_id
_entity_poly.type
_entity_poly.pdbx_seq_one_letter_code
_entity_poly.pdbx_strand_id
1 'polypeptide(L)'
;MPLWHIYCSENAYSAEDKCALAKRITDLYADVGLPRFYASVVFHELPKNSFFVGGKATNDFVRIWIDQIARATAPERRAWWLERVNTTLNPFVRERGY
;
A
#
# COMPACT_ATOMS: atom_id res chain seq x y z
N MET A 1 13.37 -7.07 4.45
CA MET A 1 11.93 -7.30 4.65
C MET A 1 11.15 -6.14 4.06
N PRO A 2 10.21 -6.37 3.18
CA PRO A 2 9.38 -5.28 2.68
C PRO A 2 8.48 -4.74 3.77
N LEU A 3 8.47 -3.43 3.91
CA LEU A 3 7.59 -2.72 4.84
C LEU A 3 6.77 -1.71 4.04
N TRP A 4 5.47 -1.86 4.09
CA TRP A 4 4.55 -0.97 3.41
C TRP A 4 3.99 0.02 4.41
N HIS A 5 4.18 1.31 4.13
CA HIS A 5 3.57 2.39 4.89
C HIS A 5 2.36 2.90 4.11
N ILE A 6 1.18 2.75 4.69
CA ILE A 6 -0.04 3.23 4.06
C ILE A 6 -0.52 4.43 4.86
N TYR A 7 -0.32 5.62 4.30
CA TYR A 7 -0.79 6.87 4.88
C TYR A 7 -2.19 7.14 4.36
N CYS A 8 -3.15 7.27 5.24
CA CYS A 8 -4.54 7.46 4.85
C CYS A 8 -5.25 8.39 5.82
N SER A 9 -6.38 8.93 5.36
CA SER A 9 -7.26 9.70 6.22
C SER A 9 -7.90 8.80 7.27
N GLU A 10 -8.29 9.39 8.40
CA GLU A 10 -9.07 8.68 9.42
C GLU A 10 -10.30 8.07 8.77
N ASN A 11 -10.65 6.86 9.19
CA ASN A 11 -11.83 6.14 8.71
C ASN A 11 -11.85 5.80 7.22
N ALA A 12 -10.71 5.91 6.53
CA ALA A 12 -10.60 5.45 5.14
C ALA A 12 -10.81 3.95 5.04
N TYR A 13 -10.31 3.20 6.02
CA TYR A 13 -10.41 1.76 6.07
C TYR A 13 -10.89 1.29 7.43
N SER A 14 -11.83 0.36 7.44
CA SER A 14 -12.24 -0.35 8.65
C SER A 14 -11.16 -1.33 9.08
N ALA A 15 -11.30 -1.92 10.28
CA ALA A 15 -10.39 -2.96 10.73
C ALA A 15 -10.41 -4.16 9.78
N GLU A 16 -11.57 -4.51 9.25
CA GLU A 16 -11.71 -5.59 8.27
C GLU A 16 -11.01 -5.25 6.96
N ASP A 17 -11.15 -4.02 6.50
CA ASP A 17 -10.47 -3.54 5.28
C ASP A 17 -8.96 -3.61 5.44
N LYS A 18 -8.44 -3.20 6.59
CA LYS A 18 -7.01 -3.25 6.87
C LYS A 18 -6.49 -4.68 6.84
N CYS A 19 -7.22 -5.61 7.46
CA CYS A 19 -6.86 -7.02 7.43
C CYS A 19 -6.88 -7.58 6.01
N ALA A 20 -7.90 -7.25 5.24
CA ALA A 20 -8.04 -7.73 3.87
C ALA A 20 -6.91 -7.19 2.98
N LEU A 21 -6.61 -5.90 3.09
CA LEU A 21 -5.53 -5.29 2.30
C LEU A 21 -4.16 -5.84 2.70
N ALA A 22 -3.90 -5.99 4.00
CA ALA A 22 -2.65 -6.58 4.49
C ALA A 22 -2.47 -8.01 3.97
N LYS A 23 -3.55 -8.79 3.93
CA LYS A 23 -3.51 -10.14 3.39
C LYS A 23 -3.18 -10.13 1.90
N ARG A 24 -3.80 -9.24 1.12
CA ARG A 24 -3.53 -9.13 -0.31
C ARG A 24 -2.08 -8.76 -0.58
N ILE A 25 -1.54 -7.83 0.19
CA ILE A 25 -0.13 -7.42 0.08
C ILE A 25 0.79 -8.59 0.44
N THR A 26 0.47 -9.32 1.50
CA THR A 26 1.23 -10.51 1.89
C THR A 26 1.20 -11.59 0.81
N ASP A 27 0.03 -11.83 0.22
CA ASP A 27 -0.14 -12.81 -0.86
C ASP A 27 0.71 -12.44 -2.07
N LEU A 28 0.87 -11.15 -2.35
CA LEU A 28 1.71 -10.67 -3.44
C LEU A 28 3.16 -11.17 -3.30
N TYR A 29 3.69 -11.13 -2.09
CA TYR A 29 5.05 -11.61 -1.82
C TYR A 29 5.11 -13.14 -1.73
N ALA A 30 4.10 -13.76 -1.15
CA ALA A 30 4.03 -15.22 -1.07
C ALA A 30 3.98 -15.85 -2.46
N ASP A 31 3.29 -15.23 -3.40
CA ASP A 31 3.17 -15.71 -4.77
C ASP A 31 4.52 -15.74 -5.51
N VAL A 32 5.48 -14.93 -5.08
CA VAL A 32 6.83 -14.93 -5.68
C VAL A 32 7.83 -15.73 -4.85
N GLY A 33 7.34 -16.53 -3.92
CA GLY A 33 8.16 -17.51 -3.18
C GLY A 33 8.75 -17.02 -1.87
N LEU A 34 8.32 -15.85 -1.37
CA LEU A 34 8.80 -15.36 -0.09
C LEU A 34 7.92 -15.84 1.06
N PRO A 35 8.51 -16.11 2.23
CA PRO A 35 7.70 -16.44 3.42
C PRO A 35 6.73 -15.31 3.77
N ARG A 36 5.56 -15.65 4.24
CA ARG A 36 4.53 -14.65 4.56
C ARG A 36 4.97 -13.65 5.63
N PHE A 37 5.78 -14.07 6.59
CA PHE A 37 6.24 -13.18 7.66
C PHE A 37 7.20 -12.09 7.20
N TYR A 38 7.70 -12.17 5.96
CA TYR A 38 8.55 -11.12 5.41
C TYR A 38 7.79 -9.85 5.09
N ALA A 39 6.51 -9.96 4.77
CA ALA A 39 5.71 -8.79 4.43
C ALA A 39 5.17 -8.12 5.69
N SER A 40 5.43 -6.84 5.83
CA SER A 40 4.92 -6.03 6.93
C SER A 40 4.14 -4.84 6.38
N VAL A 41 3.01 -4.53 7.00
CA VAL A 41 2.14 -3.43 6.59
C VAL A 41 1.78 -2.60 7.81
N VAL A 42 1.98 -1.30 7.72
CA VAL A 42 1.55 -0.38 8.77
C VAL A 42 0.64 0.69 8.18
N PHE A 43 -0.46 0.96 8.87
CA PHE A 43 -1.40 2.01 8.49
C PHE A 43 -1.15 3.22 9.37
N HIS A 44 -0.88 4.36 8.73
CA HIS A 44 -0.74 5.64 9.41
C HIS A 44 -2.01 6.44 9.16
N GLU A 45 -2.91 6.44 10.13
CA GLU A 45 -4.14 7.20 10.02
C GLU A 45 -3.88 8.63 10.48
N LEU A 46 -4.16 9.59 9.61
CA LEU A 46 -3.93 10.99 9.87
C LEU A 46 -5.26 11.71 10.14
N PRO A 47 -5.31 12.58 11.17
CA PRO A 47 -6.51 13.35 11.45
C PRO A 47 -6.78 14.37 10.35
N LYS A 48 -8.00 14.91 10.34
CA LYS A 48 -8.39 15.95 9.40
C LYS A 48 -7.40 17.11 9.43
N ASN A 49 -7.15 17.70 8.28
CA ASN A 49 -6.27 18.87 8.13
C ASN A 49 -4.80 18.58 8.46
N SER A 50 -4.39 17.32 8.34
CA SER A 50 -2.98 16.92 8.55
C SER A 50 -2.24 16.63 7.26
N PHE A 51 -2.94 16.54 6.14
CA PHE A 51 -2.36 16.25 4.84
C PHE A 51 -2.72 17.32 3.84
N PHE A 52 -1.73 17.89 3.18
CA PHE A 52 -1.91 19.04 2.28
C PHE A 52 -1.38 18.69 0.89
N VAL A 53 -2.16 19.03 -0.12
CA VAL A 53 -1.76 18.90 -1.52
C VAL A 53 -1.88 20.28 -2.17
N GLY A 54 -0.78 20.79 -2.71
CA GLY A 54 -0.78 22.12 -3.31
C GLY A 54 -1.15 23.22 -2.31
N GLY A 55 -0.82 23.02 -1.03
CA GLY A 55 -1.14 23.97 0.04
C GLY A 55 -2.57 23.91 0.56
N LYS A 56 -3.38 22.96 0.07
CA LYS A 56 -4.76 22.79 0.51
C LYS A 56 -4.91 21.52 1.31
N ALA A 57 -5.65 21.60 2.42
CA ALA A 57 -5.94 20.43 3.24
C ALA A 57 -6.74 19.41 2.42
N THR A 58 -6.28 18.17 2.42
CA THR A 58 -6.91 17.07 1.71
C THR A 58 -7.27 15.99 2.74
N ASN A 59 -8.55 15.69 2.85
CA ASN A 59 -9.05 14.76 3.87
C ASN A 59 -9.46 13.40 3.31
N ASP A 60 -9.24 13.19 2.03
CA ASP A 60 -9.69 12.00 1.32
C ASP A 60 -8.53 11.52 0.46
N PHE A 61 -7.59 10.80 1.09
CA PHE A 61 -6.34 10.45 0.44
C PHE A 61 -5.82 9.11 0.91
N VAL A 62 -5.01 8.50 0.05
CA VAL A 62 -4.16 7.36 0.39
C VAL A 62 -2.81 7.56 -0.28
N ARG A 63 -1.75 7.45 0.50
CA ARG A 63 -0.38 7.48 -0.01
C ARG A 63 0.36 6.26 0.49
N ILE A 64 1.03 5.57 -0.40
CA ILE A 64 1.71 4.33 -0.09
C ILE A 64 3.21 4.48 -0.33
N TRP A 65 3.99 4.16 0.68
CA TRP A 65 5.43 4.11 0.62
C TRP A 65 5.89 2.68 0.88
N ILE A 66 6.67 2.14 -0.03
CA ILE A 66 7.16 0.78 0.09
C ILE A 66 8.67 0.80 0.32
N ASP A 67 9.08 0.40 1.53
CA ASP A 67 10.47 0.18 1.86
C ASP A 67 10.81 -1.28 1.55
N GLN A 68 11.66 -1.45 0.59
CA GLN A 68 12.05 -2.77 0.15
C GLN A 68 13.57 -2.84 0.12
N ILE A 69 14.15 -3.60 1.05
CA ILE A 69 15.58 -3.90 0.99
C ILE A 69 15.72 -4.93 -0.10
N ALA A 70 15.88 -4.46 -1.32
CA ALA A 70 15.80 -5.32 -2.47
C ALA A 70 17.11 -5.35 -3.21
N ARG A 71 17.36 -6.50 -3.81
CA ARG A 71 18.27 -6.60 -4.94
C ARG A 71 17.77 -5.67 -6.04
N ALA A 72 18.70 -5.12 -6.82
CA ALA A 72 18.33 -4.38 -8.00
C ALA A 72 17.45 -5.26 -8.88
N THR A 73 16.25 -4.77 -9.22
CA THR A 73 15.31 -5.50 -10.04
C THR A 73 15.56 -5.16 -11.51
N ALA A 74 15.62 -6.18 -12.37
CA ALA A 74 15.76 -5.97 -13.80
C ALA A 74 14.57 -5.13 -14.33
N PRO A 75 14.78 -4.24 -15.33
CA PRO A 75 13.72 -3.37 -15.84
C PRO A 75 12.44 -4.11 -16.25
N GLU A 76 12.55 -5.26 -16.90
CA GLU A 76 11.39 -6.05 -17.31
C GLU A 76 10.62 -6.62 -16.11
N ARG A 77 11.32 -6.95 -15.02
CA ARG A 77 10.68 -7.38 -13.78
C ARG A 77 10.02 -6.23 -13.04
N ARG A 78 10.60 -5.05 -13.18
CA ARG A 78 10.04 -3.85 -12.54
C ARG A 78 8.66 -3.53 -13.08
N ALA A 79 8.48 -3.56 -14.39
CA ALA A 79 7.17 -3.31 -15.01
C ALA A 79 6.15 -4.35 -14.56
N TRP A 80 6.51 -5.63 -14.57
CA TRP A 80 5.65 -6.72 -14.10
C TRP A 80 5.27 -6.53 -12.63
N TRP A 81 6.23 -6.18 -11.80
CA TRP A 81 6.01 -5.94 -10.36
C TRP A 81 5.05 -4.80 -10.12
N LEU A 82 5.24 -3.68 -10.80
CA LEU A 82 4.35 -2.51 -10.68
C LEU A 82 2.92 -2.85 -11.08
N GLU A 83 2.74 -3.64 -12.12
CA GLU A 83 1.42 -4.10 -12.54
C GLU A 83 0.75 -4.94 -11.46
N ARG A 84 1.48 -5.86 -10.86
CA ARG A 84 0.96 -6.69 -9.77
C ARG A 84 0.61 -5.86 -8.54
N VAL A 85 1.43 -4.87 -8.20
CA VAL A 85 1.16 -3.96 -7.10
C VAL A 85 -0.13 -3.18 -7.38
N ASN A 86 -0.28 -2.64 -8.56
CA ASN A 86 -1.49 -1.91 -8.94
C ASN A 86 -2.73 -2.79 -8.85
N THR A 87 -2.66 -4.01 -9.37
CA THR A 87 -3.78 -4.95 -9.29
C THR A 87 -4.16 -5.27 -7.85
N THR A 88 -3.17 -5.43 -6.98
CA THR A 88 -3.39 -5.70 -5.56
C THR A 88 -4.11 -4.54 -4.88
N LEU A 89 -3.76 -3.32 -5.23
CA LEU A 89 -4.28 -2.11 -4.57
C LEU A 89 -5.59 -1.59 -5.17
N ASN A 90 -5.91 -1.92 -6.40
CA ASN A 90 -7.08 -1.36 -7.10
C ASN A 90 -8.38 -1.38 -6.29
N PRO A 91 -8.78 -2.50 -5.65
CA PRO A 91 -10.04 -2.52 -4.88
C PRO A 91 -10.05 -1.57 -3.69
N PHE A 92 -8.90 -1.19 -3.18
CA PHE A 92 -8.79 -0.37 -1.98
C PHE A 92 -8.39 1.07 -2.25
N VAL A 93 -7.90 1.37 -3.44
CA VAL A 93 -7.42 2.70 -3.79
C VAL A 93 -8.21 3.25 -4.97
N ARG A 94 -7.98 2.75 -6.17
CA ARG A 94 -8.59 3.30 -7.37
C ARG A 94 -10.11 3.15 -7.40
N GLU A 95 -10.62 1.98 -7.05
CA GLU A 95 -12.06 1.72 -7.05
C GLU A 95 -12.81 2.53 -5.99
N ARG A 96 -12.11 3.01 -4.96
CA ARG A 96 -12.66 3.87 -3.91
C ARG A 96 -12.46 5.35 -4.19
N GLY A 97 -11.82 5.71 -5.32
CA GLY A 97 -11.61 7.10 -5.71
C GLY A 97 -10.43 7.79 -5.05
N TYR A 98 -9.51 7.01 -4.51
CA TYR A 98 -8.29 7.58 -3.88
C TYR A 98 -7.16 7.82 -4.86
#